data_6c8a862aab7d9fa9a0c6aa97ebd9f953
#
_entry.id   6c8a862aab7d9fa9a0c6aa97ebd9f953
#
_cell.length_a   1.000
_cell.length_b   1.000
_cell.length_c   1.000
_cell.angle_alpha   90.00
_cell.angle_beta   90.00
_cell.angle_gamma   90.00
#
_symmetry.space_group_name_H-M   'P 1'
#
loop_
_entity.id
_entity.type
_entity.pdbx_description
1 polymer ?
#
loop_
_entity_poly.entity_id
_entity_poly.type
_entity_poly.pdbx_seq_one_letter_code
_entity_poly.pdbx_strand_id
1 'polypeptide(L)'
;MEEKMKSIKKMARITAILIFVMVVLAPFSMIYIPTTLVVPGDAAATASQIMASEGLFRLGMISDSIIFLIEIVLTVLLYVLLKPVNKTLSLVAAFSRLAMTVIQGINLLNHFIVLPLLSGAGYLTVFAPDQVHALVLLFLNAHDDVVLIWGLFFSLHLLVFGYLVYKSGYIPKIIGILLVVASFPYLIQSFGNIVFPQYKELFASIGFLSSIEIALPLWLLIKGVNVEQWQKRTLESA
;
A
#
# COMPACT_ATOMS: atom_id res chain seq x y z
N MET A 1 -20.82 11.98 -26.56
CA MET A 1 -19.34 12.05 -26.60
C MET A 1 -18.78 12.92 -25.48
N GLU A 2 -19.29 14.14 -25.31
CA GLU A 2 -18.86 15.11 -24.31
C GLU A 2 -19.04 14.61 -22.86
N GLU A 3 -20.10 13.88 -22.56
CA GLU A 3 -20.37 13.30 -21.24
C GLU A 3 -19.33 12.23 -20.83
N LYS A 4 -18.94 11.36 -21.79
CA LYS A 4 -17.84 10.39 -21.55
C LYS A 4 -16.50 11.08 -21.34
N MET A 5 -16.26 12.21 -22.00
CA MET A 5 -15.05 13.02 -21.84
C MET A 5 -14.97 13.65 -20.46
N LYS A 6 -16.06 14.18 -19.94
CA LYS A 6 -16.16 14.73 -18.58
C LYS A 6 -15.97 13.62 -17.54
N SER A 7 -16.51 12.42 -17.80
CA SER A 7 -16.42 11.26 -16.91
C SER A 7 -14.97 10.78 -16.70
N ILE A 8 -14.16 10.61 -17.76
CA ILE A 8 -12.78 10.14 -17.61
C ILE A 8 -11.87 11.16 -16.91
N LYS A 9 -12.03 12.46 -17.18
CA LYS A 9 -11.31 13.52 -16.46
C LYS A 9 -11.66 13.51 -14.95
N LYS A 10 -12.95 13.38 -14.64
CA LYS A 10 -13.42 13.29 -13.25
C LYS A 10 -12.83 12.04 -12.57
N MET A 11 -12.87 10.90 -13.24
CA MET A 11 -12.29 9.65 -12.74
C MET A 11 -10.80 9.79 -12.44
N ALA A 12 -10.00 10.35 -13.36
CA ALA A 12 -8.57 10.59 -13.16
C ALA A 12 -8.30 11.49 -11.95
N ARG A 13 -9.09 12.55 -11.74
CA ARG A 13 -8.96 13.42 -10.57
C ARG A 13 -9.34 12.71 -9.27
N ILE A 14 -10.44 11.93 -9.27
CA ILE A 14 -10.84 11.13 -8.10
C ILE A 14 -9.72 10.15 -7.74
N THR A 15 -9.14 9.46 -8.73
CA THR A 15 -8.00 8.57 -8.53
C THR A 15 -6.86 9.30 -7.84
N ALA A 16 -6.48 10.49 -8.31
CA ALA A 16 -5.42 11.28 -7.70
C ALA A 16 -5.74 11.69 -6.26
N ILE A 17 -6.96 12.17 -5.99
CA ILE A 17 -7.40 12.56 -4.64
C ILE A 17 -7.33 11.37 -3.68
N LEU A 18 -7.82 10.20 -4.09
CA LEU A 18 -7.77 8.99 -3.27
C LEU A 18 -6.34 8.56 -2.95
N ILE A 19 -5.42 8.65 -3.94
CA ILE A 19 -4.00 8.37 -3.68
C ILE A 19 -3.42 9.39 -2.70
N PHE A 20 -3.75 10.69 -2.80
CA PHE A 20 -3.28 11.70 -1.84
C PHE A 20 -3.81 11.48 -0.43
N VAL A 21 -5.04 11.01 -0.27
CA VAL A 21 -5.55 10.60 1.06
C VAL A 21 -4.68 9.49 1.64
N MET A 22 -4.30 8.50 0.83
CA MET A 22 -3.40 7.43 1.27
C MET A 22 -1.99 7.93 1.58
N VAL A 23 -1.46 8.89 0.80
CA VAL A 23 -0.14 9.52 1.05
C VAL A 23 -0.08 10.21 2.42
N VAL A 24 -1.23 10.61 2.98
CA VAL A 24 -1.32 11.16 4.34
C VAL A 24 -1.51 10.06 5.39
N LEU A 25 -2.41 9.11 5.13
CA LEU A 25 -2.76 8.07 6.10
C LEU A 25 -1.66 7.01 6.27
N ALA A 26 -1.00 6.60 5.18
CA ALA A 26 0.00 5.54 5.23
C ALA A 26 1.24 5.92 6.06
N PRO A 27 1.89 7.08 5.94
CA PRO A 27 2.96 7.47 6.84
C PRO A 27 2.51 7.57 8.31
N PHE A 28 1.28 7.95 8.55
CA PHE A 28 0.74 7.98 9.91
C PHE A 28 0.66 6.57 10.51
N SER A 29 0.03 5.61 9.82
CA SER A 29 -0.12 4.25 10.35
C SER A 29 1.16 3.41 10.29
N MET A 30 1.95 3.54 9.21
CA MET A 30 3.10 2.66 8.95
C MET A 30 4.44 3.21 9.47
N ILE A 31 4.53 4.51 9.79
CA ILE A 31 5.77 5.12 10.30
C ILE A 31 5.53 5.71 11.68
N TYR A 32 4.61 6.68 11.80
CA TYR A 32 4.43 7.42 13.06
C TYR A 32 3.97 6.53 14.21
N ILE A 33 2.97 5.66 13.99
CA ILE A 33 2.47 4.75 15.03
C ILE A 33 3.56 3.77 15.50
N PRO A 34 4.23 2.99 14.63
CA PRO A 34 5.28 2.07 15.07
C PRO A 34 6.44 2.78 15.76
N THR A 35 6.93 3.89 15.23
CA THR A 35 8.05 4.62 15.84
C THR A 35 7.71 5.25 17.19
N THR A 36 6.41 5.50 17.44
CA THR A 36 5.94 6.07 18.71
C THR A 36 5.66 4.99 19.77
N LEU A 37 5.11 3.84 19.36
CA LEU A 37 4.55 2.85 20.29
C LEU A 37 5.40 1.57 20.42
N VAL A 38 6.29 1.28 19.46
CA VAL A 38 7.09 0.07 19.47
C VAL A 38 8.52 0.39 19.87
N VAL A 39 9.01 -0.28 20.92
CA VAL A 39 10.41 -0.24 21.34
C VAL A 39 11.10 -1.49 20.82
N PRO A 40 12.00 -1.39 19.84
CA PRO A 40 12.63 -2.54 19.23
C PRO A 40 13.36 -3.41 20.27
N GLY A 41 13.01 -4.69 20.33
CA GLY A 41 13.62 -5.66 21.26
C GLY A 41 13.14 -5.57 22.70
N ASP A 42 12.28 -4.61 23.07
CA ASP A 42 11.72 -4.49 24.44
C ASP A 42 10.19 -4.67 24.41
N ALA A 43 9.78 -5.92 24.70
CA ALA A 43 8.37 -6.30 24.69
C ALA A 43 7.57 -5.62 25.82
N ALA A 44 8.17 -5.45 27.01
CA ALA A 44 7.50 -4.84 28.16
C ALA A 44 7.29 -3.33 27.95
N ALA A 45 8.31 -2.62 27.47
CA ALA A 45 8.19 -1.21 27.13
C ALA A 45 7.15 -1.00 26.01
N THR A 46 7.16 -1.83 24.96
CA THR A 46 6.18 -1.79 23.87
C THR A 46 4.75 -1.97 24.39
N ALA A 47 4.50 -3.01 25.19
CA ALA A 47 3.20 -3.26 25.79
C ALA A 47 2.72 -2.07 26.65
N SER A 48 3.62 -1.51 27.49
CA SER A 48 3.32 -0.35 28.33
C SER A 48 2.97 0.89 27.51
N GLN A 49 3.69 1.17 26.42
CA GLN A 49 3.40 2.31 25.55
C GLN A 49 2.07 2.16 24.80
N ILE A 50 1.75 0.95 24.32
CA ILE A 50 0.48 0.68 23.65
C ILE A 50 -0.67 0.85 24.65
N MET A 51 -0.56 0.31 25.87
CA MET A 51 -1.59 0.48 26.91
C MET A 51 -1.78 1.96 27.30
N ALA A 52 -0.69 2.72 27.43
CA ALA A 52 -0.74 4.15 27.76
C ALA A 52 -1.35 5.00 26.63
N SER A 53 -1.31 4.51 25.38
CA SER A 53 -1.75 5.24 24.18
C SER A 53 -2.65 4.38 23.28
N GLU A 54 -3.53 3.57 23.89
CA GLU A 54 -4.41 2.64 23.15
C GLU A 54 -5.23 3.34 22.06
N GLY A 55 -5.73 4.55 22.33
CA GLY A 55 -6.47 5.35 21.35
C GLY A 55 -5.63 5.66 20.10
N LEU A 56 -4.34 5.95 20.27
CA LEU A 56 -3.42 6.20 19.17
C LEU A 56 -3.19 4.92 18.34
N PHE A 57 -2.99 3.77 18.99
CA PHE A 57 -2.86 2.48 18.32
C PHE A 57 -4.12 2.14 17.51
N ARG A 58 -5.32 2.36 18.08
CA ARG A 58 -6.60 2.18 17.38
C ARG A 58 -6.75 3.11 16.17
N LEU A 59 -6.28 4.36 16.26
CA LEU A 59 -6.29 5.30 15.12
C LEU A 59 -5.39 4.80 13.97
N GLY A 60 -4.26 4.15 14.27
CA GLY A 60 -3.45 3.47 13.27
C GLY A 60 -4.24 2.41 12.50
N MET A 61 -4.90 1.51 13.23
CA MET A 61 -5.73 0.45 12.63
C MET A 61 -6.90 1.00 11.80
N ILE A 62 -7.53 2.10 12.25
CA ILE A 62 -8.59 2.78 11.48
C ILE A 62 -8.00 3.35 10.19
N SER A 63 -6.83 3.98 10.25
CA SER A 63 -6.15 4.52 9.07
C SER A 63 -5.86 3.43 8.04
N ASP A 64 -5.33 2.28 8.46
CA ASP A 64 -5.09 1.13 7.59
C ASP A 64 -6.40 0.61 6.97
N SER A 65 -7.45 0.51 7.78
CA SER A 65 -8.78 0.07 7.29
C SER A 65 -9.32 1.00 6.19
N ILE A 66 -9.17 2.32 6.36
CA ILE A 66 -9.57 3.31 5.36
C ILE A 66 -8.71 3.16 4.09
N ILE A 67 -7.39 2.96 4.23
CA ILE A 67 -6.48 2.72 3.10
C ILE A 67 -6.96 1.51 2.30
N PHE A 68 -7.29 0.38 2.94
CA PHE A 68 -7.71 -0.84 2.24
C PHE A 68 -9.03 -0.66 1.49
N LEU A 69 -9.97 0.10 2.03
CA LEU A 69 -11.21 0.44 1.32
C LEU A 69 -10.92 1.33 0.09
N ILE A 70 -10.03 2.30 0.22
CA ILE A 70 -9.59 3.15 -0.90
C ILE A 70 -8.88 2.31 -1.97
N GLU A 71 -8.03 1.36 -1.57
CA GLU A 71 -7.31 0.47 -2.47
C GLU A 71 -8.24 -0.35 -3.38
N ILE A 72 -9.36 -0.84 -2.86
CA ILE A 72 -10.36 -1.55 -3.66
C ILE A 72 -10.93 -0.62 -4.75
N VAL A 73 -11.29 0.61 -4.38
CA VAL A 73 -11.81 1.60 -5.33
C VAL A 73 -10.73 1.95 -6.37
N LEU A 74 -9.50 2.19 -5.94
CA LEU A 74 -8.38 2.49 -6.84
C LEU A 74 -8.10 1.35 -7.81
N THR A 75 -8.21 0.09 -7.37
CA THR A 75 -8.05 -1.08 -8.25
C THR A 75 -8.98 -0.99 -9.46
N VAL A 76 -10.26 -0.65 -9.23
CA VAL A 76 -11.26 -0.51 -10.30
C VAL A 76 -10.95 0.71 -11.18
N LEU A 77 -10.67 1.87 -10.59
CA LEU A 77 -10.40 3.10 -11.33
C LEU A 77 -9.16 2.98 -12.23
N LEU A 78 -8.08 2.41 -11.72
CA LEU A 78 -6.84 2.21 -12.46
C LEU A 78 -7.00 1.17 -13.57
N TYR A 79 -7.78 0.09 -13.32
CA TYR A 79 -8.14 -0.87 -14.36
C TYR A 79 -8.89 -0.19 -15.51
N VAL A 80 -9.95 0.58 -15.20
CA VAL A 80 -10.75 1.28 -16.22
C VAL A 80 -9.89 2.27 -17.00
N LEU A 81 -8.97 2.95 -16.31
CA LEU A 81 -8.06 3.92 -16.91
C LEU A 81 -7.17 3.29 -17.99
N LEU A 82 -6.62 2.09 -17.74
CA LEU A 82 -5.62 1.46 -18.61
C LEU A 82 -6.15 0.27 -19.44
N LYS A 83 -7.39 -0.17 -19.22
CA LYS A 83 -8.05 -1.20 -20.02
C LYS A 83 -7.94 -0.96 -21.54
N PRO A 84 -8.05 0.28 -22.08
CA PRO A 84 -7.92 0.52 -23.51
C PRO A 84 -6.52 0.28 -24.07
N VAL A 85 -5.48 0.24 -23.23
CA VAL A 85 -4.09 -0.03 -23.67
C VAL A 85 -3.89 -1.51 -23.90
N ASN A 86 -4.22 -2.33 -22.90
CA ASN A 86 -4.20 -3.79 -22.96
C ASN A 86 -5.05 -4.34 -21.82
N LYS A 87 -6.18 -4.96 -22.18
CA LYS A 87 -7.15 -5.50 -21.21
C LYS A 87 -6.55 -6.55 -20.28
N THR A 88 -5.78 -7.48 -20.83
CA THR A 88 -5.18 -8.58 -20.05
C THR A 88 -4.15 -8.06 -19.06
N LEU A 89 -3.21 -7.22 -19.49
CA LEU A 89 -2.21 -6.65 -18.59
C LEU A 89 -2.85 -5.71 -17.55
N SER A 90 -3.90 -4.98 -17.93
CA SER A 90 -4.65 -4.16 -16.97
C SER A 90 -5.35 -5.01 -15.90
N LEU A 91 -5.83 -6.21 -16.26
CA LEU A 91 -6.35 -7.17 -15.29
C LEU A 91 -5.23 -7.71 -14.39
N VAL A 92 -4.06 -8.05 -14.94
CA VAL A 92 -2.90 -8.50 -14.13
C VAL A 92 -2.54 -7.42 -13.09
N ALA A 93 -2.43 -6.15 -13.51
CA ALA A 93 -2.17 -5.07 -12.59
C ALA A 93 -3.27 -4.92 -11.52
N ALA A 94 -4.55 -5.03 -11.91
CA ALA A 94 -5.69 -4.93 -11.00
C ALA A 94 -5.71 -6.09 -9.99
N PHE A 95 -5.51 -7.34 -10.44
CA PHE A 95 -5.47 -8.49 -9.54
C PHE A 95 -4.27 -8.46 -8.60
N SER A 96 -3.10 -8.00 -9.06
CA SER A 96 -1.93 -7.81 -8.20
C SER A 96 -2.23 -6.79 -7.10
N ARG A 97 -2.89 -5.66 -7.45
CA ARG A 97 -3.31 -4.66 -6.47
C ARG A 97 -4.36 -5.20 -5.50
N LEU A 98 -5.34 -5.93 -5.99
CA LEU A 98 -6.36 -6.56 -5.13
C LEU A 98 -5.73 -7.60 -4.19
N ALA A 99 -4.82 -8.44 -4.69
CA ALA A 99 -4.12 -9.43 -3.88
C ALA A 99 -3.35 -8.78 -2.73
N MET A 100 -2.57 -7.72 -3.00
CA MET A 100 -1.86 -6.99 -1.93
C MET A 100 -2.82 -6.40 -0.91
N THR A 101 -3.97 -5.85 -1.35
CA THR A 101 -4.98 -5.28 -0.45
C THR A 101 -5.58 -6.34 0.46
N VAL A 102 -5.90 -7.52 -0.08
CA VAL A 102 -6.42 -8.65 0.71
C VAL A 102 -5.37 -9.14 1.72
N ILE A 103 -4.11 -9.27 1.29
CA ILE A 103 -3.01 -9.68 2.17
C ILE A 103 -2.88 -8.70 3.35
N GLN A 104 -2.88 -7.39 3.10
CA GLN A 104 -2.78 -6.39 4.16
C GLN A 104 -4.05 -6.33 5.04
N GLY A 105 -5.23 -6.54 4.46
CA GLY A 105 -6.46 -6.65 5.24
C GLY A 105 -6.43 -7.82 6.24
N ILE A 106 -5.88 -8.98 5.80
CA ILE A 106 -5.67 -10.12 6.70
C ILE A 106 -4.55 -9.81 7.70
N ASN A 107 -3.48 -9.15 7.26
CA ASN A 107 -2.34 -8.77 8.10
C ASN A 107 -2.75 -7.86 9.27
N LEU A 108 -3.78 -7.05 9.09
CA LEU A 108 -4.31 -6.20 10.16
C LEU A 108 -4.79 -7.00 11.39
N LEU A 109 -5.10 -8.30 11.23
CA LEU A 109 -5.41 -9.19 12.35
C LEU A 109 -4.28 -9.25 13.38
N ASN A 110 -3.02 -9.11 12.94
CA ASN A 110 -1.88 -9.06 13.86
C ASN A 110 -1.99 -7.87 14.82
N HIS A 111 -2.42 -6.70 14.36
CA HIS A 111 -2.68 -5.54 15.22
C HIS A 111 -3.95 -5.75 16.08
N PHE A 112 -5.01 -6.34 15.52
CA PHE A 112 -6.24 -6.62 16.29
C PHE A 112 -5.98 -7.57 17.46
N ILE A 113 -5.07 -8.54 17.34
CA ILE A 113 -4.74 -9.50 18.40
C ILE A 113 -3.98 -8.82 19.56
N VAL A 114 -3.23 -7.76 19.32
CA VAL A 114 -2.49 -7.02 20.35
C VAL A 114 -3.43 -6.50 21.46
N LEU A 115 -4.56 -5.93 21.12
CA LEU A 115 -5.48 -5.34 22.10
C LEU A 115 -6.11 -6.39 23.05
N PRO A 116 -6.64 -7.53 22.59
CA PRO A 116 -7.06 -8.61 23.47
C PRO A 116 -5.94 -9.14 24.37
N LEU A 117 -4.73 -9.28 23.87
CA LEU A 117 -3.58 -9.72 24.68
C LEU A 117 -3.32 -8.77 25.86
N LEU A 118 -3.45 -7.46 25.63
CA LEU A 118 -3.23 -6.43 26.65
C LEU A 118 -4.49 -6.13 27.51
N SER A 119 -5.63 -6.78 27.25
CA SER A 119 -6.89 -6.48 27.92
C SER A 119 -7.00 -6.98 29.38
N GLY A 120 -6.06 -7.83 29.83
CA GLY A 120 -6.16 -8.48 31.14
C GLY A 120 -7.30 -9.51 31.26
N ALA A 121 -7.82 -10.01 30.14
CA ALA A 121 -8.92 -10.98 30.14
C ALA A 121 -8.57 -12.26 30.91
N GLY A 122 -9.54 -12.80 31.66
CA GLY A 122 -9.33 -13.91 32.57
C GLY A 122 -8.74 -15.18 31.94
N TYR A 123 -9.02 -15.44 30.63
CA TYR A 123 -8.43 -16.58 29.92
C TYR A 123 -6.92 -16.42 29.64
N LEU A 124 -6.38 -15.21 29.77
CA LEU A 124 -4.94 -14.93 29.60
C LEU A 124 -4.14 -15.14 30.89
N THR A 125 -4.78 -15.37 32.04
CA THR A 125 -4.10 -15.58 33.34
C THR A 125 -3.25 -16.84 33.38
N VAL A 126 -3.37 -17.72 32.38
CA VAL A 126 -2.49 -18.89 32.20
C VAL A 126 -1.08 -18.52 31.74
N PHE A 127 -0.90 -17.31 31.19
CA PHE A 127 0.37 -16.77 30.76
C PHE A 127 0.94 -15.82 31.82
N ALA A 128 2.25 -15.89 32.05
CA ALA A 128 2.93 -14.85 32.82
C ALA A 128 2.93 -13.51 32.05
N PRO A 129 2.95 -12.34 32.73
CA PRO A 129 2.94 -11.03 32.04
C PRO A 129 4.00 -10.91 30.96
N ASP A 130 5.24 -11.35 31.22
CA ASP A 130 6.32 -11.29 30.23
C ASP A 130 6.05 -12.15 28.98
N GLN A 131 5.32 -13.27 29.14
CA GLN A 131 4.92 -14.09 28.01
C GLN A 131 3.86 -13.38 27.15
N VAL A 132 2.93 -12.68 27.77
CA VAL A 132 1.94 -11.85 27.05
C VAL A 132 2.63 -10.72 26.30
N HIS A 133 3.57 -10.02 26.93
CA HIS A 133 4.34 -8.96 26.27
C HIS A 133 5.16 -9.49 25.08
N ALA A 134 5.79 -10.67 25.25
CA ALA A 134 6.50 -11.32 24.15
C ALA A 134 5.58 -11.68 22.98
N LEU A 135 4.34 -12.16 23.24
CA LEU A 135 3.35 -12.40 22.20
C LEU A 135 2.93 -11.13 21.50
N VAL A 136 2.73 -10.01 22.21
CA VAL A 136 2.45 -8.71 21.60
C VAL A 136 3.53 -8.34 20.58
N LEU A 137 4.80 -8.39 20.99
CA LEU A 137 5.91 -8.06 20.09
C LEU A 137 6.03 -9.04 18.91
N LEU A 138 5.72 -10.34 19.14
CA LEU A 138 5.68 -11.35 18.08
C LEU A 138 4.66 -11.00 17.00
N PHE A 139 3.43 -10.61 17.38
CA PHE A 139 2.40 -10.23 16.41
C PHE A 139 2.72 -8.93 15.67
N LEU A 140 3.35 -7.95 16.34
CA LEU A 140 3.82 -6.74 15.68
C LEU A 140 4.91 -7.05 14.65
N ASN A 141 5.88 -7.89 14.99
CA ASN A 141 6.93 -8.33 14.05
C ASN A 141 6.34 -9.17 12.90
N ALA A 142 5.37 -10.04 13.19
CA ALA A 142 4.68 -10.80 12.15
C ALA A 142 3.94 -9.88 11.16
N HIS A 143 3.37 -8.76 11.64
CA HIS A 143 2.80 -7.74 10.77
C HIS A 143 3.84 -7.20 9.79
N ASP A 144 5.03 -6.83 10.28
CA ASP A 144 6.13 -6.30 9.45
C ASP A 144 6.60 -7.32 8.41
N ASP A 145 6.68 -8.62 8.78
CA ASP A 145 7.08 -9.68 7.86
C ASP A 145 6.05 -9.89 6.74
N VAL A 146 4.74 -9.77 7.03
CA VAL A 146 3.69 -9.87 6.01
C VAL A 146 3.72 -8.68 5.05
N VAL A 147 4.19 -7.51 5.46
CA VAL A 147 4.41 -6.35 4.57
C VAL A 147 5.38 -6.70 3.44
N LEU A 148 6.35 -7.59 3.65
CA LEU A 148 7.25 -8.05 2.57
C LEU A 148 6.46 -8.83 1.49
N ILE A 149 5.47 -9.64 1.89
CA ILE A 149 4.62 -10.36 0.92
C ILE A 149 3.75 -9.36 0.13
N TRP A 150 3.17 -8.36 0.81
CA TRP A 150 2.46 -7.27 0.18
C TRP A 150 3.33 -6.56 -0.87
N GLY A 151 4.60 -6.27 -0.53
CA GLY A 151 5.56 -5.61 -1.41
C GLY A 151 5.80 -6.35 -2.73
N LEU A 152 5.78 -7.69 -2.75
CA LEU A 152 5.89 -8.50 -3.97
C LEU A 152 4.73 -8.21 -4.94
N PHE A 153 3.50 -8.23 -4.45
CA PHE A 153 2.32 -7.97 -5.28
C PHE A 153 2.22 -6.51 -5.70
N PHE A 154 2.63 -5.58 -4.83
CA PHE A 154 2.66 -4.17 -5.17
C PHE A 154 3.73 -3.86 -6.23
N SER A 155 4.90 -4.48 -6.15
CA SER A 155 5.94 -4.33 -7.17
C SER A 155 5.47 -4.84 -8.54
N LEU A 156 4.79 -5.99 -8.59
CA LEU A 156 4.20 -6.51 -9.81
C LEU A 156 3.12 -5.56 -10.38
N HIS A 157 2.26 -5.02 -9.50
CA HIS A 157 1.29 -4.01 -9.88
C HIS A 157 1.98 -2.81 -10.54
N LEU A 158 2.96 -2.19 -9.86
CA LEU A 158 3.66 -1.00 -10.35
C LEU A 158 4.41 -1.26 -11.66
N LEU A 159 5.05 -2.42 -11.80
CA LEU A 159 5.78 -2.81 -13.01
C LEU A 159 4.84 -2.86 -14.22
N VAL A 160 3.74 -3.63 -14.09
CA VAL A 160 2.77 -3.81 -15.18
C VAL A 160 2.01 -2.52 -15.44
N PHE A 161 1.59 -1.82 -14.39
CA PHE A 161 0.89 -0.55 -14.49
C PHE A 161 1.76 0.52 -15.14
N GLY A 162 3.02 0.65 -14.74
CA GLY A 162 3.99 1.58 -15.32
C GLY A 162 4.25 1.31 -16.80
N TYR A 163 4.36 0.04 -17.20
CA TYR A 163 4.44 -0.34 -18.60
C TYR A 163 3.20 0.08 -19.39
N LEU A 164 2.00 -0.12 -18.84
CA LEU A 164 0.76 0.31 -19.47
C LEU A 164 0.67 1.83 -19.60
N VAL A 165 1.08 2.58 -18.56
CA VAL A 165 1.17 4.05 -18.61
C VAL A 165 2.13 4.49 -19.71
N TYR A 166 3.31 3.87 -19.81
CA TYR A 166 4.30 4.14 -20.88
C TYR A 166 3.71 3.93 -22.29
N LYS A 167 2.88 2.89 -22.48
CA LYS A 167 2.24 2.55 -23.75
C LYS A 167 0.94 3.31 -24.02
N SER A 168 0.38 4.02 -23.05
CA SER A 168 -0.98 4.60 -23.11
C SER A 168 -1.13 5.68 -24.18
N GLY A 169 -0.14 6.56 -24.31
CA GLY A 169 -0.18 7.74 -25.21
C GLY A 169 -0.99 8.92 -24.63
N TYR A 170 -1.76 8.75 -23.57
CA TYR A 170 -2.59 9.79 -22.93
C TYR A 170 -2.08 10.22 -21.53
N ILE A 171 -1.02 9.58 -21.04
CA ILE A 171 -0.22 9.97 -19.89
C ILE A 171 1.24 10.04 -20.37
N PRO A 172 2.07 11.00 -19.90
CA PRO A 172 3.45 11.10 -20.32
C PRO A 172 4.25 9.82 -20.05
N LYS A 173 5.04 9.40 -21.05
CA LYS A 173 5.86 8.19 -20.96
C LYS A 173 6.80 8.17 -19.76
N ILE A 174 7.33 9.35 -19.38
CA ILE A 174 8.23 9.48 -18.22
C ILE A 174 7.57 9.00 -16.93
N ILE A 175 6.25 9.24 -16.73
CA ILE A 175 5.53 8.75 -15.55
C ILE A 175 5.51 7.22 -15.54
N GLY A 176 5.28 6.59 -16.69
CA GLY A 176 5.36 5.14 -16.81
C GLY A 176 6.74 4.59 -16.45
N ILE A 177 7.82 5.25 -16.90
CA ILE A 177 9.19 4.88 -16.53
C ILE A 177 9.42 5.03 -15.04
N LEU A 178 8.99 6.14 -14.43
CA LEU A 178 9.13 6.38 -12.99
C LEU A 178 8.41 5.30 -12.17
N LEU A 179 7.20 4.87 -12.57
CA LEU A 179 6.46 3.80 -11.90
C LEU A 179 7.17 2.45 -12.01
N VAL A 180 7.75 2.13 -13.20
CA VAL A 180 8.58 0.93 -13.36
C VAL A 180 9.80 1.00 -12.45
N VAL A 181 10.50 2.12 -12.38
CA VAL A 181 11.64 2.29 -11.48
C VAL A 181 11.21 2.17 -10.02
N ALA A 182 10.07 2.76 -9.62
CA ALA A 182 9.52 2.67 -8.27
C ALA A 182 9.16 1.24 -7.85
N SER A 183 8.95 0.32 -8.78
CA SER A 183 8.64 -1.09 -8.46
C SER A 183 9.84 -1.84 -7.87
N PHE A 184 11.06 -1.51 -8.27
CA PHE A 184 12.27 -2.25 -7.89
C PHE A 184 12.60 -2.17 -6.39
N PRO A 185 12.52 -1.03 -5.70
CA PRO A 185 12.71 -0.97 -4.26
C PRO A 185 11.83 -1.96 -3.48
N TYR A 186 10.54 -2.05 -3.82
CA TYR A 186 9.63 -3.03 -3.20
C TYR A 186 10.06 -4.47 -3.46
N LEU A 187 10.43 -4.77 -4.71
CA LEU A 187 10.89 -6.11 -5.09
C LEU A 187 12.18 -6.49 -4.36
N ILE A 188 13.15 -5.56 -4.34
CA ILE A 188 14.45 -5.78 -3.70
C ILE A 188 14.28 -5.93 -2.18
N GLN A 189 13.46 -5.09 -1.53
CA GLN A 189 13.19 -5.22 -0.10
C GLN A 189 12.53 -6.54 0.23
N SER A 190 11.51 -6.95 -0.53
CA SER A 190 10.77 -8.18 -0.29
C SER A 190 11.67 -9.41 -0.43
N PHE A 191 12.28 -9.61 -1.60
CA PHE A 191 13.16 -10.76 -1.82
C PHE A 191 14.46 -10.66 -1.02
N GLY A 192 15.03 -9.46 -0.93
CA GLY A 192 16.27 -9.21 -0.20
C GLY A 192 16.15 -9.62 1.27
N ASN A 193 15.09 -9.19 1.95
CA ASN A 193 14.88 -9.54 3.36
C ASN A 193 14.58 -11.04 3.57
N ILE A 194 13.90 -11.69 2.62
CA ILE A 194 13.64 -13.15 2.69
C ILE A 194 14.94 -13.95 2.51
N VAL A 195 15.79 -13.57 1.54
CA VAL A 195 16.99 -14.35 1.18
C VAL A 195 18.21 -13.94 1.99
N PHE A 196 18.34 -12.66 2.32
CA PHE A 196 19.49 -12.06 2.98
C PHE A 196 19.08 -11.15 4.15
N PRO A 197 18.44 -11.67 5.20
CA PRO A 197 17.88 -10.87 6.31
C PRO A 197 18.95 -10.02 7.04
N GLN A 198 20.23 -10.42 6.99
CA GLN A 198 21.34 -9.70 7.56
C GLN A 198 21.62 -8.33 6.90
N TYR A 199 21.05 -8.07 5.70
CA TYR A 199 21.19 -6.79 4.99
C TYR A 199 19.91 -5.94 5.02
N LYS A 200 19.00 -6.18 5.97
CA LYS A 200 17.72 -5.49 6.11
C LYS A 200 17.86 -3.95 6.05
N GLU A 201 18.84 -3.40 6.77
CA GLU A 201 19.11 -1.96 6.79
C GLU A 201 19.52 -1.42 5.40
N LEU A 202 20.31 -2.17 4.66
CA LEU A 202 20.70 -1.81 3.29
C LEU A 202 19.47 -1.79 2.37
N PHE A 203 18.61 -2.79 2.46
CA PHE A 203 17.39 -2.84 1.64
C PHE A 203 16.39 -1.74 2.04
N ALA A 204 16.28 -1.42 3.33
CA ALA A 204 15.46 -0.31 3.80
C ALA A 204 15.94 1.04 3.25
N SER A 205 17.27 1.24 3.14
CA SER A 205 17.86 2.50 2.67
C SER A 205 17.48 2.86 1.23
N ILE A 206 17.15 1.89 0.38
CA ILE A 206 16.70 2.15 -1.00
C ILE A 206 15.19 2.43 -1.10
N GLY A 207 14.45 2.22 -0.01
CA GLY A 207 12.99 2.40 0.02
C GLY A 207 12.52 3.79 -0.38
N PHE A 208 13.34 4.85 -0.12
CA PHE A 208 12.99 6.21 -0.51
C PHE A 208 12.79 6.39 -2.02
N LEU A 209 13.43 5.54 -2.86
CA LEU A 209 13.27 5.61 -4.30
C LEU A 209 11.85 5.25 -4.77
N SER A 210 11.08 4.55 -3.95
CA SER A 210 9.68 4.26 -4.26
C SER A 210 8.81 5.53 -4.25
N SER A 211 9.20 6.57 -3.51
CA SER A 211 8.45 7.84 -3.42
C SER A 211 8.27 8.55 -4.78
N ILE A 212 9.07 8.20 -5.80
CA ILE A 212 8.90 8.74 -7.15
C ILE A 212 7.57 8.36 -7.80
N GLU A 213 6.87 7.34 -7.29
CA GLU A 213 5.51 6.98 -7.74
C GLU A 213 4.49 8.11 -7.55
N ILE A 214 4.76 9.08 -6.66
CA ILE A 214 3.95 10.27 -6.45
C ILE A 214 3.79 11.12 -7.72
N ALA A 215 4.65 10.94 -8.71
CA ALA A 215 4.58 11.62 -9.99
C ALA A 215 3.24 11.38 -10.72
N LEU A 216 2.67 10.18 -10.57
CA LEU A 216 1.38 9.85 -11.20
C LEU A 216 0.21 10.64 -10.60
N PRO A 217 -0.07 10.60 -9.29
CA PRO A 217 -1.19 11.35 -8.72
C PRO A 217 -1.02 12.85 -8.89
N LEU A 218 0.20 13.39 -8.81
CA LEU A 218 0.47 14.80 -9.12
C LEU A 218 0.07 15.14 -10.54
N TRP A 219 0.48 14.34 -11.52
CA TRP A 219 0.10 14.56 -12.91
C TRP A 219 -1.41 14.44 -13.10
N LEU A 220 -2.05 13.40 -12.58
CA LEU A 220 -3.49 13.18 -12.73
C LEU A 220 -4.31 14.31 -12.11
N LEU A 221 -3.85 14.89 -11.00
CA LEU A 221 -4.53 16.00 -10.33
C LEU A 221 -4.43 17.29 -11.14
N ILE A 222 -3.23 17.64 -11.64
CA ILE A 222 -2.95 18.92 -12.28
C ILE A 222 -3.38 18.90 -13.75
N LYS A 223 -2.97 17.88 -14.51
CA LYS A 223 -3.16 17.78 -15.96
C LYS A 223 -4.26 16.78 -16.34
N GLY A 224 -4.48 15.74 -15.53
CA GLY A 224 -5.38 14.64 -15.88
C GLY A 224 -4.84 13.76 -16.99
N VAL A 225 -5.75 13.25 -17.82
CA VAL A 225 -5.42 12.43 -18.99
C VAL A 225 -5.80 13.16 -20.27
N ASN A 226 -5.07 12.88 -21.38
CA ASN A 226 -5.48 13.35 -22.71
C ASN A 226 -6.68 12.51 -23.16
N VAL A 227 -7.86 13.13 -23.13
CA VAL A 227 -9.14 12.45 -23.33
C VAL A 227 -9.31 11.98 -24.78
N GLU A 228 -8.84 12.77 -25.76
CA GLU A 228 -8.93 12.42 -27.18
C GLU A 228 -8.13 11.14 -27.47
N GLN A 229 -6.91 11.08 -26.94
CA GLN A 229 -6.07 9.89 -27.08
C GLN A 229 -6.65 8.68 -26.33
N TRP A 230 -7.23 8.88 -25.15
CA TRP A 230 -7.88 7.81 -24.42
C TRP A 230 -9.10 7.25 -25.18
N GLN A 231 -9.91 8.11 -25.78
CA GLN A 231 -11.05 7.70 -26.59
C GLN A 231 -10.61 6.95 -27.86
N LYS A 232 -9.60 7.47 -28.56
CA LYS A 232 -9.03 6.81 -29.72
C LYS A 232 -8.60 5.39 -29.39
N ARG A 233 -7.86 5.20 -28.30
CA ARG A 233 -7.45 3.88 -27.81
C ARG A 233 -8.64 2.99 -27.45
N THR A 234 -9.68 3.56 -26.85
CA THR A 234 -10.90 2.79 -26.50
C THR A 234 -11.60 2.25 -27.74
N LEU A 235 -11.65 3.02 -28.81
CA LEU A 235 -12.25 2.59 -30.10
C LEU A 235 -11.37 1.55 -30.80
N GLU A 236 -10.06 1.67 -30.74
CA GLU A 236 -9.11 0.71 -31.32
C GLU A 236 -9.12 -0.65 -30.58
N SER A 237 -9.52 -0.68 -29.29
CA SER A 237 -9.52 -1.87 -28.43
C SER A 237 -10.87 -2.58 -28.31
N ALA A 238 -11.94 -2.01 -28.92
CA ALA A 238 -13.29 -2.57 -28.94
C ALA A 238 -13.46 -3.62 -30.00
#